data_e39c1c673412dadf86163e5b1b004910
#
_entry.id   e39c1c673412dadf86163e5b1b004910
#
_cell.length_a   1.000
_cell.length_b   1.000
_cell.length_c   1.000
_cell.angle_alpha   90.00
_cell.angle_beta   90.00
_cell.angle_gamma   90.00
#
_symmetry.space_group_name_H-M   'P 1'
#
loop_
_entity.id
_entity.type
_entity.pdbx_description
1 polymer ?
#
loop_
_entity_poly.entity_id
_entity_poly.type
_entity_poly.pdbx_seq_one_letter_code
_entity_poly.pdbx_strand_id
1 'polypeptide(L)'
;MEREQAIRLMQDLLRRMVEKKGSDLFITAGFPPAIKVDGEIRPQSDRSLSAEQSSGLVRAIMNDRQTKEFDATKECNFAIAPPGIGRFRVSAFVQQGFIGAVVRTINAKIPSFEELELPPILKEVVLSKRGFVILVGGTGSGKSTSLAAMVGYRNEKTRGHIVTIEDPVEYVHAHKGCVVTHREVGVDCDSWHLALKNTLRQAPDVILIGEIRDRETMEYGIQFAETGHLVLATLHANSSNQAIDRIINFFPEERREQLLMDLSLNIRALISQRLIPRESGTGRIAAMEIMLNSPLIADLIFKGEVSKIKDVMARSNRLGMKTFDQALFELYEAGLISYEDALRNADSKNELRLRVKLESKREVKHVEEGGQALQILEEEEGQVF
;
A
#
# COMPACT_ATOMS: atom_id res chain seq x y z
N MET A 1 34.48 19.37 4.74
CA MET A 1 34.33 18.33 5.78
C MET A 1 34.91 17.02 5.24
N GLU A 2 35.76 16.36 5.99
CA GLU A 2 36.32 15.05 5.64
C GLU A 2 35.19 14.00 5.49
N ARG A 3 35.33 13.07 4.52
CA ARG A 3 34.27 12.08 4.23
C ARG A 3 33.89 11.25 5.46
N GLU A 4 34.88 10.82 6.24
CA GLU A 4 34.62 10.05 7.47
C GLU A 4 33.84 10.84 8.52
N GLN A 5 34.15 12.12 8.68
CA GLN A 5 33.41 13.01 9.59
C GLN A 5 31.96 13.18 9.14
N ALA A 6 31.75 13.33 7.81
CA ALA A 6 30.41 13.42 7.23
C ALA A 6 29.60 12.16 7.46
N ILE A 7 30.19 10.98 7.27
CA ILE A 7 29.55 9.69 7.55
C ILE A 7 29.15 9.57 9.02
N ARG A 8 30.04 9.87 9.94
CA ARG A 8 29.78 9.83 11.40
C ARG A 8 28.65 10.79 11.79
N LEU A 9 28.67 12.01 11.30
CA LEU A 9 27.63 13.01 11.60
C LEU A 9 26.28 12.56 11.03
N MET A 10 26.24 12.02 9.80
CA MET A 10 25.02 11.49 9.22
C MET A 10 24.47 10.33 10.07
N GLN A 11 25.31 9.39 10.48
CA GLN A 11 24.90 8.27 11.33
C GLN A 11 24.34 8.74 12.68
N ASP A 12 24.94 9.77 13.30
CA ASP A 12 24.44 10.34 14.55
C ASP A 12 23.07 11.03 14.37
N LEU A 13 22.87 11.74 13.26
CA LEU A 13 21.58 12.33 12.92
C LEU A 13 20.51 11.24 12.70
N LEU A 14 20.85 10.15 12.02
CA LEU A 14 19.96 9.01 11.80
C LEU A 14 19.61 8.29 13.11
N ARG A 15 20.57 8.08 14.03
CA ARG A 15 20.28 7.54 15.37
C ARG A 15 19.30 8.42 16.13
N ARG A 16 19.55 9.74 16.17
CA ARG A 16 18.63 10.68 16.81
C ARG A 16 17.24 10.66 16.20
N MET A 17 17.14 10.50 14.87
CA MET A 17 15.85 10.39 14.19
C MET A 17 15.09 9.14 14.66
N VAL A 18 15.75 7.99 14.74
CA VAL A 18 15.14 6.73 15.22
C VAL A 18 14.75 6.85 16.69
N GLU A 19 15.62 7.35 17.57
CA GLU A 19 15.35 7.54 19.01
C GLU A 19 14.15 8.45 19.26
N LYS A 20 14.03 9.52 18.48
CA LYS A 20 12.90 10.48 18.57
C LYS A 20 11.66 10.03 17.80
N LYS A 21 11.65 8.82 17.22
CA LYS A 21 10.57 8.32 16.34
C LYS A 21 10.24 9.29 15.21
N GLY A 22 11.26 9.98 14.68
CA GLY A 22 11.11 10.93 13.59
C GLY A 22 10.83 10.23 12.27
N SER A 23 10.02 10.87 11.44
CA SER A 23 9.65 10.35 10.11
C SER A 23 10.67 10.71 9.03
N ASP A 24 11.18 11.93 9.05
CA ASP A 24 12.04 12.47 8.00
C ASP A 24 13.18 13.31 8.63
N LEU A 25 14.40 13.20 8.04
CA LEU A 25 15.56 14.07 8.32
C LEU A 25 15.79 14.95 7.09
N PHE A 26 15.90 16.24 7.31
CA PHE A 26 16.15 17.26 6.29
C PHE A 26 17.59 17.73 6.37
N ILE A 27 18.29 17.66 5.25
CA ILE A 27 19.66 18.19 5.06
C ILE A 27 19.61 19.20 3.94
N THR A 28 19.85 20.48 4.25
CA THR A 28 19.88 21.56 3.26
C THR A 28 20.82 22.66 3.69
N ALA A 29 21.39 23.40 2.73
CA ALA A 29 22.22 24.58 3.02
C ALA A 29 21.36 25.71 3.60
N GLY A 30 21.94 26.50 4.51
CA GLY A 30 21.29 27.65 5.12
C GLY A 30 20.30 27.32 6.25
N PHE A 31 20.13 26.03 6.57
CA PHE A 31 19.29 25.59 7.70
C PHE A 31 19.99 24.50 8.52
N PRO A 32 19.76 24.40 9.84
CA PRO A 32 20.28 23.30 10.64
C PRO A 32 19.74 21.94 10.16
N PRO A 33 20.48 20.82 10.32
CA PRO A 33 19.88 19.50 10.17
C PRO A 33 18.64 19.40 11.02
N ALA A 34 17.51 18.95 10.45
CA ALA A 34 16.23 18.96 11.16
C ALA A 34 15.48 17.64 10.99
N ILE A 35 14.81 17.21 12.05
CA ILE A 35 14.03 15.98 12.08
C ILE A 35 12.54 16.33 12.20
N LYS A 36 11.69 15.68 11.40
CA LYS A 36 10.24 15.79 11.53
C LYS A 36 9.74 14.78 12.55
N VAL A 37 9.13 15.28 13.63
CA VAL A 37 8.56 14.47 14.72
C VAL A 37 7.13 14.95 14.94
N ASP A 38 6.16 14.03 14.91
CA ASP A 38 4.73 14.33 15.08
C ASP A 38 4.19 15.42 14.14
N GLY A 39 4.74 15.47 12.92
CA GLY A 39 4.36 16.44 11.89
C GLY A 39 5.13 17.76 11.95
N GLU A 40 5.90 18.04 13.00
CA GLU A 40 6.67 19.26 13.20
C GLU A 40 8.15 19.06 12.85
N ILE A 41 8.75 20.06 12.21
CA ILE A 41 10.19 20.08 11.90
C ILE A 41 10.96 20.66 13.09
N ARG A 42 11.86 19.86 13.68
CA ARG A 42 12.66 20.20 14.86
C ARG A 42 14.14 20.23 14.50
N PRO A 43 14.80 21.41 14.54
CA PRO A 43 16.26 21.52 14.33
C PRO A 43 17.04 20.66 15.34
N GLN A 44 18.17 20.11 14.88
CA GLN A 44 19.04 19.26 15.70
C GLN A 44 20.30 19.97 16.16
N SER A 45 20.50 21.20 15.71
CA SER A 45 21.59 22.09 16.14
C SER A 45 21.17 23.56 15.99
N ASP A 46 21.90 24.48 16.63
CA ASP A 46 21.69 25.93 16.48
C ASP A 46 22.42 26.50 15.25
N ARG A 47 23.28 25.69 14.60
CA ARG A 47 24.08 26.12 13.45
C ARG A 47 23.50 25.59 12.16
N SER A 48 23.32 26.52 11.21
CA SER A 48 22.93 26.16 9.83
C SER A 48 24.11 25.49 9.11
N LEU A 49 23.78 24.57 8.20
CA LEU A 49 24.75 23.93 7.32
C LEU A 49 25.24 24.93 6.26
N SER A 50 26.56 24.99 6.00
CA SER A 50 27.04 25.62 4.78
C SER A 50 26.73 24.76 3.54
N ALA A 51 26.83 25.35 2.35
CA ALA A 51 26.69 24.63 1.08
C ALA A 51 27.65 23.41 0.97
N GLU A 52 28.90 23.60 1.43
CA GLU A 52 29.91 22.53 1.44
C GLU A 52 29.60 21.43 2.45
N GLN A 53 29.06 21.81 3.62
CA GLN A 53 28.63 20.81 4.63
C GLN A 53 27.45 20.00 4.18
N SER A 54 26.40 20.63 3.62
CA SER A 54 25.25 19.94 3.07
C SER A 54 25.65 18.98 1.95
N SER A 55 26.45 19.48 0.98
CA SER A 55 26.99 18.64 -0.10
C SER A 55 27.84 17.48 0.42
N GLY A 56 28.70 17.72 1.39
CA GLY A 56 29.57 16.71 2.01
C GLY A 56 28.75 15.60 2.70
N LEU A 57 27.70 15.95 3.45
CA LEU A 57 26.84 15.01 4.13
C LEU A 57 26.07 14.11 3.15
N VAL A 58 25.48 14.70 2.11
CA VAL A 58 24.69 13.97 1.13
C VAL A 58 25.56 13.04 0.28
N ARG A 59 26.68 13.54 -0.22
CA ARG A 59 27.63 12.74 -1.02
C ARG A 59 28.30 11.62 -0.22
N ALA A 60 28.51 11.81 1.08
CA ALA A 60 29.17 10.81 1.93
C ALA A 60 28.39 9.48 2.04
N ILE A 61 27.07 9.53 1.87
CA ILE A 61 26.18 8.34 1.92
C ILE A 61 25.87 7.75 0.55
N MET A 62 26.39 8.33 -0.54
CA MET A 62 26.27 7.81 -1.90
C MET A 62 27.42 6.85 -2.23
N ASN A 63 27.11 5.80 -3.00
CA ASN A 63 28.11 4.99 -3.71
C ASN A 63 28.53 5.65 -5.04
N ASP A 64 29.53 5.07 -5.71
CA ASP A 64 30.06 5.64 -6.95
C ASP A 64 29.02 5.72 -8.09
N ARG A 65 28.13 4.74 -8.20
CA ARG A 65 27.05 4.75 -9.17
C ARG A 65 26.05 5.87 -8.89
N GLN A 66 25.59 5.98 -7.66
CA GLN A 66 24.65 7.02 -7.21
C GLN A 66 25.23 8.41 -7.38
N THR A 67 26.54 8.57 -7.11
CA THR A 67 27.24 9.83 -7.32
C THR A 67 27.25 10.22 -8.81
N LYS A 68 27.54 9.28 -9.70
CA LYS A 68 27.52 9.53 -11.16
C LYS A 68 26.12 9.88 -11.66
N GLU A 69 25.09 9.17 -11.20
CA GLU A 69 23.71 9.45 -11.51
C GLU A 69 23.31 10.85 -11.04
N PHE A 70 23.60 11.17 -9.78
CA PHE A 70 23.32 12.48 -9.20
C PHE A 70 24.02 13.63 -9.93
N ASP A 71 25.26 13.44 -10.34
CA ASP A 71 26.02 14.47 -11.09
C ASP A 71 25.42 14.73 -12.47
N ALA A 72 24.86 13.70 -13.11
CA ALA A 72 24.21 13.80 -14.41
C ALA A 72 22.80 14.39 -14.35
N THR A 73 21.98 13.94 -13.39
CA THR A 73 20.53 14.24 -13.35
C THR A 73 20.15 15.32 -12.34
N LYS A 74 21.03 15.64 -11.38
CA LYS A 74 20.79 16.52 -10.22
C LYS A 74 19.78 15.97 -9.20
N GLU A 75 19.38 14.70 -9.38
CA GLU A 75 18.49 13.95 -8.49
C GLU A 75 19.00 12.52 -8.34
N CYS A 76 18.81 11.93 -7.16
CA CYS A 76 19.08 10.51 -6.94
C CYS A 76 18.25 10.00 -5.77
N ASN A 77 17.50 8.92 -5.99
CA ASN A 77 16.74 8.24 -4.96
C ASN A 77 17.38 6.87 -4.68
N PHE A 78 17.66 6.58 -3.40
CA PHE A 78 18.30 5.34 -3.00
C PHE A 78 17.99 4.99 -1.55
N ALA A 79 18.28 3.75 -1.15
CA ALA A 79 18.18 3.34 0.24
C ALA A 79 19.56 3.20 0.87
N ILE A 80 19.63 3.42 2.20
CA ILE A 80 20.80 3.15 3.03
C ILE A 80 20.38 2.33 4.25
N ALA A 81 21.25 1.44 4.69
CA ALA A 81 21.04 0.61 5.87
C ALA A 81 22.30 0.58 6.76
N PRO A 82 22.64 1.70 7.44
CA PRO A 82 23.81 1.73 8.30
C PRO A 82 23.65 0.73 9.46
N PRO A 83 24.68 -0.11 9.72
CA PRO A 83 24.59 -1.18 10.69
C PRO A 83 24.16 -0.69 12.10
N GLY A 84 23.18 -1.37 12.69
CA GLY A 84 22.69 -1.08 14.05
C GLY A 84 21.87 0.20 14.20
N ILE A 85 21.51 0.90 13.11
CA ILE A 85 20.72 2.13 13.17
C ILE A 85 19.33 1.91 12.58
N GLY A 86 19.24 1.41 11.36
CA GLY A 86 17.98 1.19 10.66
C GLY A 86 18.12 1.26 9.16
N ARG A 87 16.99 1.26 8.45
CA ARG A 87 16.91 1.43 7.00
C ARG A 87 16.22 2.74 6.67
N PHE A 88 16.74 3.44 5.67
CA PHE A 88 16.27 4.77 5.30
C PHE A 88 16.22 4.93 3.78
N ARG A 89 15.20 5.61 3.30
CA ARG A 89 15.09 6.07 1.92
C ARG A 89 15.61 7.48 1.83
N VAL A 90 16.53 7.72 0.90
CA VAL A 90 17.13 9.01 0.64
C VAL A 90 16.63 9.56 -0.68
N SER A 91 16.13 10.78 -0.69
CA SER A 91 15.88 11.57 -1.89
C SER A 91 16.87 12.73 -1.87
N ALA A 92 17.90 12.68 -2.70
CA ALA A 92 18.89 13.72 -2.87
C ALA A 92 18.55 14.56 -4.11
N PHE A 93 18.70 15.87 -4.00
CA PHE A 93 18.34 16.83 -5.06
C PHE A 93 19.20 18.09 -5.00
N VAL A 94 19.14 18.87 -6.07
CA VAL A 94 19.75 20.22 -6.11
C VAL A 94 18.61 21.25 -6.11
N GLN A 95 18.70 22.23 -5.18
CA GLN A 95 17.81 23.40 -5.13
C GLN A 95 18.64 24.68 -5.08
N GLN A 96 18.32 25.69 -5.89
CA GLN A 96 19.02 26.97 -5.93
C GLN A 96 20.57 26.85 -6.05
N GLY A 97 21.02 25.79 -6.74
CA GLY A 97 22.44 25.46 -6.88
C GLY A 97 23.06 24.71 -5.69
N PHE A 98 22.34 24.45 -4.62
CA PHE A 98 22.84 23.75 -3.42
C PHE A 98 22.29 22.32 -3.34
N ILE A 99 23.12 21.41 -2.87
CA ILE A 99 22.74 20.00 -2.66
C ILE A 99 21.99 19.87 -1.34
N GLY A 100 20.83 19.19 -1.40
CA GLY A 100 20.02 18.83 -0.25
C GLY A 100 19.58 17.38 -0.31
N ALA A 101 19.03 16.88 0.79
CA ALA A 101 18.40 15.57 0.85
C ALA A 101 17.29 15.53 1.90
N VAL A 102 16.28 14.71 1.62
CA VAL A 102 15.31 14.24 2.60
C VAL A 102 15.55 12.75 2.82
N VAL A 103 15.76 12.37 4.09
CA VAL A 103 15.99 10.99 4.48
C VAL A 103 14.80 10.52 5.31
N ARG A 104 14.05 9.52 4.81
CA ARG A 104 12.86 8.97 5.44
C ARG A 104 13.16 7.65 6.14
N THR A 105 12.68 7.49 7.37
CA THR A 105 12.78 6.22 8.10
C THR A 105 11.91 5.16 7.44
N ILE A 106 12.48 3.98 7.18
CA ILE A 106 11.76 2.77 6.79
C ILE A 106 11.56 1.92 8.04
N ASN A 107 10.29 1.64 8.37
CA ASN A 107 9.97 0.91 9.59
C ASN A 107 10.51 -0.52 9.51
N ALA A 108 11.32 -0.90 10.52
CA ALA A 108 11.90 -2.24 10.61
C ALA A 108 10.90 -3.29 11.17
N LYS A 109 9.88 -2.85 11.93
CA LYS A 109 8.90 -3.76 12.54
C LYS A 109 7.79 -4.07 11.54
N ILE A 110 7.66 -5.34 11.18
CA ILE A 110 6.53 -5.84 10.40
C ILE A 110 5.40 -6.13 11.38
N PRO A 111 4.23 -5.46 11.24
CA PRO A 111 3.10 -5.73 12.11
C PRO A 111 2.48 -7.09 11.78
N SER A 112 1.88 -7.74 12.78
CA SER A 112 1.17 -9.00 12.61
C SER A 112 -0.23 -8.81 12.00
N PHE A 113 -0.87 -9.92 11.60
CA PHE A 113 -2.27 -9.91 11.19
C PHE A 113 -3.19 -9.36 12.28
N GLU A 114 -2.92 -9.72 13.51
CA GLU A 114 -3.69 -9.36 14.70
C GLU A 114 -3.52 -7.87 15.02
N GLU A 115 -2.30 -7.35 14.95
CA GLU A 115 -2.03 -5.92 15.16
C GLU A 115 -2.71 -5.03 14.10
N LEU A 116 -2.88 -5.53 12.87
CA LEU A 116 -3.54 -4.83 11.78
C LEU A 116 -5.05 -5.11 11.67
N GLU A 117 -5.56 -6.03 12.47
CA GLU A 117 -6.96 -6.50 12.42
C GLU A 117 -7.39 -6.93 11.01
N LEU A 118 -6.48 -7.64 10.28
CA LEU A 118 -6.74 -8.07 8.91
C LEU A 118 -7.77 -9.21 8.86
N PRO A 119 -8.64 -9.23 7.85
CA PRO A 119 -9.62 -10.29 7.67
C PRO A 119 -8.98 -11.69 7.62
N PRO A 120 -9.49 -12.68 8.40
CA PRO A 120 -8.89 -14.02 8.50
C PRO A 120 -8.71 -14.74 7.16
N ILE A 121 -9.60 -14.50 6.19
CA ILE A 121 -9.53 -15.10 4.85
C ILE A 121 -8.20 -14.81 4.13
N LEU A 122 -7.54 -13.69 4.45
CA LEU A 122 -6.24 -13.35 3.85
C LEU A 122 -5.13 -14.32 4.29
N LYS A 123 -5.29 -15.00 5.44
CA LYS A 123 -4.38 -16.08 5.87
C LYS A 123 -4.46 -17.27 4.90
N GLU A 124 -5.66 -17.64 4.47
CA GLU A 124 -5.87 -18.70 3.47
C GLU A 124 -5.35 -18.28 2.09
N VAL A 125 -5.60 -17.03 1.70
CA VAL A 125 -5.15 -16.47 0.43
C VAL A 125 -3.62 -16.53 0.32
N VAL A 126 -2.90 -16.07 1.34
CA VAL A 126 -1.43 -16.04 1.30
C VAL A 126 -0.79 -17.43 1.45
N LEU A 127 -1.51 -18.42 2.00
CA LEU A 127 -1.06 -19.82 2.07
C LEU A 127 -1.38 -20.62 0.80
N SER A 128 -2.05 -20.02 -0.18
CA SER A 128 -2.31 -20.67 -1.48
C SER A 128 -1.01 -21.14 -2.12
N LYS A 129 -1.08 -22.28 -2.82
CA LYS A 129 0.10 -22.85 -3.48
C LYS A 129 0.52 -22.04 -4.71
N ARG A 130 -0.46 -21.50 -5.45
CA ARG A 130 -0.26 -20.76 -6.69
C ARG A 130 -1.38 -19.76 -6.94
N GLY A 131 -1.16 -18.89 -7.91
CA GLY A 131 -2.13 -17.90 -8.39
C GLY A 131 -1.68 -16.47 -8.12
N PHE A 132 -2.42 -15.52 -8.63
CA PHE A 132 -2.08 -14.10 -8.59
C PHE A 132 -2.96 -13.35 -7.59
N VAL A 133 -2.36 -12.79 -6.57
CA VAL A 133 -3.00 -11.97 -5.53
C VAL A 133 -2.53 -10.54 -5.69
N ILE A 134 -3.44 -9.61 -5.87
CA ILE A 134 -3.12 -8.20 -6.09
C ILE A 134 -3.79 -7.35 -4.99
N LEU A 135 -2.98 -6.61 -4.23
CA LEU A 135 -3.46 -5.60 -3.30
C LEU A 135 -3.62 -4.26 -4.01
N VAL A 136 -4.79 -3.67 -3.87
CA VAL A 136 -5.22 -2.49 -4.62
C VAL A 136 -5.55 -1.34 -3.66
N GLY A 137 -5.26 -0.13 -4.06
CA GLY A 137 -5.57 1.06 -3.27
C GLY A 137 -4.70 2.27 -3.67
N GLY A 138 -5.08 3.45 -3.23
CA GLY A 138 -4.31 4.68 -3.42
C GLY A 138 -2.99 4.68 -2.65
N THR A 139 -2.19 5.71 -2.86
CA THR A 139 -0.97 5.94 -2.07
C THR A 139 -1.35 6.16 -0.61
N GLY A 140 -0.61 5.52 0.31
CA GLY A 140 -0.88 5.65 1.76
C GLY A 140 -2.08 4.84 2.27
N SER A 141 -2.71 3.98 1.45
CA SER A 141 -3.80 3.10 1.89
C SER A 141 -3.34 1.88 2.71
N GLY A 142 -2.04 1.70 2.92
CA GLY A 142 -1.49 0.63 3.76
C GLY A 142 -1.24 -0.71 3.03
N LYS A 143 -1.26 -0.73 1.69
CA LYS A 143 -1.02 -1.95 0.89
C LYS A 143 0.26 -2.69 1.27
N SER A 144 1.38 -1.99 1.25
CA SER A 144 2.70 -2.58 1.57
C SER A 144 2.74 -3.14 2.99
N THR A 145 2.09 -2.46 3.95
CA THR A 145 2.01 -2.91 5.34
C THR A 145 1.20 -4.20 5.47
N SER A 146 0.02 -4.26 4.84
CA SER A 146 -0.82 -5.47 4.83
C SER A 146 -0.13 -6.62 4.10
N LEU A 147 0.52 -6.31 2.97
CA LEU A 147 1.27 -7.30 2.20
C LEU A 147 2.47 -7.85 3.00
N ALA A 148 3.19 -6.98 3.72
CA ALA A 148 4.26 -7.41 4.61
C ALA A 148 3.75 -8.33 5.73
N ALA A 149 2.60 -8.03 6.34
CA ALA A 149 1.97 -8.92 7.32
C ALA A 149 1.60 -10.29 6.70
N MET A 150 1.06 -10.30 5.48
CA MET A 150 0.74 -11.54 4.75
C MET A 150 2.00 -12.36 4.46
N VAL A 151 3.06 -11.74 3.95
CA VAL A 151 4.36 -12.39 3.70
C VAL A 151 4.96 -12.90 5.01
N GLY A 152 4.93 -12.09 6.08
CA GLY A 152 5.39 -12.47 7.42
C GLY A 152 4.68 -13.72 7.95
N TYR A 153 3.36 -13.77 7.83
CA TYR A 153 2.55 -14.93 8.21
C TYR A 153 2.93 -16.18 7.41
N ARG A 154 3.06 -16.08 6.08
CA ARG A 154 3.51 -17.20 5.26
C ARG A 154 4.92 -17.67 5.63
N ASN A 155 5.85 -16.74 5.84
CA ASN A 155 7.21 -17.01 6.26
C ASN A 155 7.28 -17.81 7.58
N GLU A 156 6.32 -17.61 8.48
CA GLU A 156 6.22 -18.37 9.73
C GLU A 156 5.57 -19.75 9.56
N LYS A 157 4.58 -19.84 8.70
CA LYS A 157 3.71 -21.03 8.61
C LYS A 157 4.14 -22.04 7.55
N THR A 158 4.99 -21.66 6.60
CA THR A 158 5.42 -22.53 5.50
C THR A 158 6.93 -22.69 5.45
N ARG A 159 7.39 -23.58 4.59
CA ARG A 159 8.80 -23.77 4.25
C ARG A 159 8.94 -23.59 2.75
N GLY A 160 9.89 -22.78 2.33
CA GLY A 160 10.11 -22.49 0.91
C GLY A 160 10.95 -21.23 0.70
N HIS A 161 10.89 -20.67 -0.50
CA HIS A 161 11.64 -19.49 -0.89
C HIS A 161 10.69 -18.39 -1.35
N ILE A 162 10.78 -17.24 -0.70
CA ILE A 162 10.05 -16.02 -1.04
C ILE A 162 11.04 -15.04 -1.67
N VAL A 163 10.79 -14.63 -2.91
CA VAL A 163 11.60 -13.61 -3.60
C VAL A 163 10.77 -12.34 -3.70
N THR A 164 11.31 -11.20 -3.26
CA THR A 164 10.68 -9.89 -3.43
C THR A 164 11.48 -9.04 -4.38
N ILE A 165 10.79 -8.30 -5.26
CA ILE A 165 11.36 -7.33 -6.19
C ILE A 165 10.62 -6.02 -5.96
N GLU A 166 11.32 -5.02 -5.46
CA GLU A 166 10.72 -3.78 -4.96
C GLU A 166 11.55 -2.55 -5.34
N ASP A 167 10.93 -1.37 -5.34
CA ASP A 167 11.59 -0.09 -5.62
C ASP A 167 10.99 1.03 -4.75
N PRO A 168 11.57 1.24 -3.54
CA PRO A 168 12.51 0.41 -2.81
C PRO A 168 11.85 -0.69 -1.96
N VAL A 169 12.67 -1.55 -1.31
CA VAL A 169 12.21 -2.51 -0.29
C VAL A 169 11.70 -1.74 0.94
N GLU A 170 10.40 -1.85 1.25
CA GLU A 170 9.78 -1.17 2.39
C GLU A 170 9.87 -1.97 3.71
N TYR A 171 9.86 -3.30 3.63
CA TYR A 171 9.93 -4.18 4.79
C TYR A 171 10.93 -5.30 4.56
N VAL A 172 11.86 -5.48 5.51
CA VAL A 172 12.85 -6.57 5.46
C VAL A 172 12.41 -7.71 6.36
N HIS A 173 12.11 -8.85 5.75
CA HIS A 173 11.74 -10.06 6.46
C HIS A 173 12.98 -10.86 6.89
N ALA A 174 13.09 -11.16 8.17
CA ALA A 174 14.06 -12.16 8.62
C ALA A 174 13.66 -13.55 8.11
N HIS A 175 14.64 -14.40 7.83
CA HIS A 175 14.38 -15.80 7.52
C HIS A 175 13.75 -16.49 8.74
N LYS A 176 12.63 -17.21 8.54
CA LYS A 176 11.97 -18.02 9.56
C LYS A 176 11.76 -19.45 9.05
N GLY A 177 10.53 -19.81 8.66
CA GLY A 177 10.27 -21.06 7.96
C GLY A 177 10.71 -21.01 6.49
N CYS A 178 10.69 -19.83 5.89
CA CYS A 178 11.13 -19.59 4.52
C CYS A 178 12.49 -18.89 4.46
N VAL A 179 13.23 -19.12 3.37
CA VAL A 179 14.27 -18.20 2.93
C VAL A 179 13.57 -17.00 2.28
N VAL A 180 13.95 -15.79 2.63
CA VAL A 180 13.40 -14.58 2.01
C VAL A 180 14.53 -13.81 1.33
N THR A 181 14.43 -13.63 0.03
CA THR A 181 15.40 -12.88 -0.78
C THR A 181 14.77 -11.58 -1.22
N HIS A 182 15.31 -10.47 -0.72
CA HIS A 182 14.90 -9.13 -1.15
C HIS A 182 15.79 -8.65 -2.27
N ARG A 183 15.18 -8.10 -3.33
CA ARG A 183 15.88 -7.51 -4.45
C ARG A 183 15.36 -6.09 -4.71
N GLU A 184 16.15 -5.10 -4.37
CA GLU A 184 15.84 -3.70 -4.60
C GLU A 184 16.32 -3.27 -5.99
N VAL A 185 15.39 -2.73 -6.78
CA VAL A 185 15.74 -2.18 -8.10
C VAL A 185 16.62 -0.95 -7.92
N GLY A 186 17.69 -0.89 -8.69
CA GLY A 186 18.69 0.18 -8.56
C GLY A 186 19.77 -0.08 -7.51
N VAL A 187 19.63 -1.09 -6.65
CA VAL A 187 20.61 -1.49 -5.63
C VAL A 187 21.10 -2.91 -5.86
N ASP A 188 20.18 -3.89 -5.82
CA ASP A 188 20.48 -5.33 -5.94
C ASP A 188 20.31 -5.84 -7.37
N CYS A 189 19.64 -5.06 -8.22
CA CYS A 189 19.43 -5.34 -9.65
C CYS A 189 19.30 -4.03 -10.43
N ASP A 190 19.76 -4.05 -11.69
CA ASP A 190 19.83 -2.84 -12.51
C ASP A 190 18.48 -2.34 -13.01
N SER A 191 17.50 -3.23 -13.18
CA SER A 191 16.17 -2.88 -13.66
C SER A 191 15.11 -3.92 -13.26
N TRP A 192 13.84 -3.49 -13.31
CA TRP A 192 12.68 -4.39 -13.17
C TRP A 192 12.74 -5.56 -14.14
N HIS A 193 12.99 -5.29 -15.42
CA HIS A 193 13.11 -6.32 -16.45
C HIS A 193 14.12 -7.41 -16.09
N LEU A 194 15.34 -7.02 -15.72
CA LEU A 194 16.40 -7.99 -15.37
C LEU A 194 16.08 -8.77 -14.10
N ALA A 195 15.49 -8.12 -13.10
CA ALA A 195 15.06 -8.76 -11.87
C ALA A 195 14.00 -9.83 -12.15
N LEU A 196 12.91 -9.46 -12.83
CA LEU A 196 11.79 -10.34 -13.14
C LEU A 196 12.21 -11.50 -14.04
N LYS A 197 12.93 -11.22 -15.13
CA LYS A 197 13.46 -12.24 -16.08
C LYS A 197 14.25 -13.36 -15.40
N ASN A 198 15.02 -13.03 -14.36
CA ASN A 198 15.87 -14.01 -13.69
C ASN A 198 15.22 -14.66 -12.45
N THR A 199 14.04 -14.20 -12.03
CA THR A 199 13.39 -14.66 -10.80
C THR A 199 13.11 -16.15 -10.78
N LEU A 200 12.59 -16.74 -11.86
CA LEU A 200 12.29 -18.17 -11.92
C LEU A 200 13.54 -19.07 -11.78
N ARG A 201 14.74 -18.54 -12.11
CA ARG A 201 16.00 -19.25 -11.92
C ARG A 201 16.47 -19.32 -10.46
N GLN A 202 15.80 -18.59 -9.58
CA GLN A 202 16.11 -18.53 -8.15
C GLN A 202 15.28 -19.54 -7.35
N ALA A 203 14.54 -20.43 -8.02
CA ALA A 203 13.66 -21.44 -7.41
C ALA A 203 12.68 -20.83 -6.36
N PRO A 204 11.89 -19.81 -6.70
CA PRO A 204 10.92 -19.22 -5.77
C PRO A 204 9.69 -20.11 -5.61
N ASP A 205 9.08 -20.13 -4.44
CA ASP A 205 7.70 -20.61 -4.22
C ASP A 205 6.71 -19.45 -4.23
N VAL A 206 7.17 -18.28 -3.79
CA VAL A 206 6.40 -17.04 -3.76
C VAL A 206 7.22 -15.92 -4.37
N ILE A 207 6.59 -15.13 -5.22
CA ILE A 207 7.20 -13.97 -5.85
C ILE A 207 6.37 -12.73 -5.47
N LEU A 208 7.01 -11.76 -4.83
CA LEU A 208 6.39 -10.46 -4.55
C LEU A 208 6.91 -9.43 -5.55
N ILE A 209 5.99 -8.82 -6.28
CA ILE A 209 6.22 -7.68 -7.17
C ILE A 209 5.73 -6.43 -6.46
N GLY A 210 6.62 -5.55 -6.03
CA GLY A 210 6.30 -4.40 -5.19
C GLY A 210 5.15 -3.57 -5.76
N GLU A 211 5.22 -3.24 -7.05
CA GLU A 211 4.16 -2.52 -7.76
C GLU A 211 4.12 -2.87 -9.26
N ILE A 212 2.90 -3.07 -9.77
CA ILE A 212 2.65 -3.22 -11.20
C ILE A 212 2.31 -1.84 -11.77
N ARG A 213 3.17 -1.33 -12.65
CA ARG A 213 3.02 0.00 -13.27
C ARG A 213 2.74 -0.06 -14.77
N ASP A 214 3.10 -1.16 -15.42
CA ASP A 214 3.07 -1.31 -16.87
C ASP A 214 2.71 -2.72 -17.31
N ARG A 215 2.59 -2.87 -18.62
CA ARG A 215 2.29 -4.12 -19.28
C ARG A 215 3.35 -5.20 -19.00
N GLU A 216 4.63 -4.86 -19.10
CA GLU A 216 5.72 -5.83 -18.97
C GLU A 216 5.70 -6.48 -17.59
N THR A 217 5.59 -5.69 -16.53
CA THR A 217 5.49 -6.16 -15.15
C THR A 217 4.26 -7.04 -14.95
N MET A 218 3.12 -6.68 -15.57
CA MET A 218 1.89 -7.48 -15.50
C MET A 218 2.03 -8.82 -16.22
N GLU A 219 2.65 -8.85 -17.42
CA GLU A 219 2.92 -10.08 -18.17
C GLU A 219 3.80 -11.06 -17.37
N TYR A 220 4.84 -10.58 -16.69
CA TYR A 220 5.64 -11.42 -15.79
C TYR A 220 4.81 -11.97 -14.62
N GLY A 221 3.96 -11.14 -13.99
CA GLY A 221 3.09 -11.60 -12.91
C GLY A 221 2.15 -12.73 -13.34
N ILE A 222 1.54 -12.60 -14.51
CA ILE A 222 0.68 -13.66 -15.10
C ILE A 222 1.51 -14.91 -15.37
N GLN A 223 2.65 -14.79 -16.06
CA GLN A 223 3.53 -15.91 -16.39
C GLN A 223 4.00 -16.68 -15.14
N PHE A 224 4.33 -15.98 -14.05
CA PHE A 224 4.72 -16.65 -12.82
C PHE A 224 3.55 -17.44 -12.20
N ALA A 225 2.34 -16.88 -12.22
CA ALA A 225 1.16 -17.57 -11.73
C ALA A 225 0.82 -18.82 -12.57
N GLU A 226 0.94 -18.73 -13.90
CA GLU A 226 0.75 -19.84 -14.85
C GLU A 226 1.75 -20.97 -14.63
N THR A 227 3.00 -20.63 -14.32
CA THR A 227 4.05 -21.61 -14.03
C THR A 227 3.98 -22.21 -12.63
N GLY A 228 2.92 -21.89 -11.86
CA GLY A 228 2.57 -22.57 -10.61
C GLY A 228 3.04 -21.88 -9.33
N HIS A 229 3.50 -20.63 -9.42
CA HIS A 229 3.96 -19.85 -8.27
C HIS A 229 2.81 -19.03 -7.65
N LEU A 230 2.91 -18.72 -6.37
CA LEU A 230 2.09 -17.67 -5.76
C LEU A 230 2.75 -16.32 -6.04
N VAL A 231 2.02 -15.46 -6.74
CA VAL A 231 2.44 -14.10 -7.03
C VAL A 231 1.65 -13.12 -6.16
N LEU A 232 2.36 -12.26 -5.46
CA LEU A 232 1.80 -11.18 -4.67
C LEU A 232 2.23 -9.87 -5.31
N ALA A 233 1.32 -8.92 -5.51
CA ALA A 233 1.68 -7.63 -6.07
C ALA A 233 0.82 -6.51 -5.52
N THR A 234 1.23 -5.26 -5.76
CA THR A 234 0.37 -4.10 -5.55
C THR A 234 0.01 -3.42 -6.87
N LEU A 235 -1.15 -2.78 -6.90
CA LEU A 235 -1.63 -1.99 -8.04
C LEU A 235 -2.36 -0.75 -7.53
N HIS A 236 -2.20 0.38 -8.21
CA HIS A 236 -2.96 1.58 -7.92
C HIS A 236 -4.32 1.57 -8.63
N ALA A 237 -5.38 1.27 -7.92
CA ALA A 237 -6.78 1.44 -8.30
C ALA A 237 -7.60 1.58 -7.02
N ASN A 238 -8.92 1.85 -7.12
CA ASN A 238 -9.74 2.11 -5.93
C ASN A 238 -10.73 0.97 -5.60
N SER A 239 -10.88 0.00 -6.49
CA SER A 239 -11.73 -1.19 -6.31
C SER A 239 -11.25 -2.34 -7.19
N SER A 240 -11.78 -3.54 -6.95
CA SER A 240 -11.46 -4.75 -7.74
C SER A 240 -11.87 -4.59 -9.21
N ASN A 241 -13.03 -3.98 -9.50
CA ASN A 241 -13.45 -3.71 -10.86
C ASN A 241 -12.48 -2.76 -11.58
N GLN A 242 -12.14 -1.63 -10.93
CA GLN A 242 -11.17 -0.69 -11.49
C GLN A 242 -9.77 -1.30 -11.66
N ALA A 243 -9.40 -2.26 -10.82
CA ALA A 243 -8.13 -2.97 -10.97
C ALA A 243 -8.13 -3.79 -12.27
N ILE A 244 -9.20 -4.53 -12.55
CA ILE A 244 -9.33 -5.31 -13.79
C ILE A 244 -9.33 -4.38 -15.00
N ASP A 245 -10.11 -3.30 -14.99
CA ASP A 245 -10.13 -2.31 -16.07
C ASP A 245 -8.74 -1.69 -16.31
N ARG A 246 -8.01 -1.36 -15.23
CA ARG A 246 -6.64 -0.84 -15.32
C ARG A 246 -5.69 -1.85 -15.93
N ILE A 247 -5.78 -3.12 -15.54
CA ILE A 247 -4.97 -4.19 -16.11
C ILE A 247 -5.27 -4.33 -17.60
N ILE A 248 -6.54 -4.33 -18.00
CA ILE A 248 -6.95 -4.37 -19.41
C ILE A 248 -6.33 -3.22 -20.19
N ASN A 249 -6.29 -2.02 -19.62
CA ASN A 249 -5.75 -0.82 -20.27
C ASN A 249 -4.21 -0.83 -20.42
N PHE A 250 -3.48 -1.73 -19.78
CA PHE A 250 -2.06 -1.91 -20.06
C PHE A 250 -1.79 -2.61 -21.40
N PHE A 251 -2.79 -3.30 -21.96
CA PHE A 251 -2.62 -4.14 -23.13
C PHE A 251 -3.35 -3.54 -24.35
N PRO A 252 -2.83 -3.73 -25.56
CA PRO A 252 -3.53 -3.36 -26.78
C PRO A 252 -4.77 -4.24 -26.98
N GLU A 253 -5.73 -3.71 -27.75
CA GLU A 253 -7.04 -4.33 -27.91
C GLU A 253 -6.97 -5.76 -28.47
N GLU A 254 -6.00 -6.03 -29.34
CA GLU A 254 -5.79 -7.35 -29.97
C GLU A 254 -5.37 -8.44 -28.96
N ARG A 255 -4.86 -8.04 -27.80
CA ARG A 255 -4.46 -8.95 -26.71
C ARG A 255 -5.53 -9.14 -25.65
N ARG A 256 -6.63 -8.41 -25.75
CA ARG A 256 -7.66 -8.34 -24.69
C ARG A 256 -8.30 -9.71 -24.40
N GLU A 257 -8.67 -10.46 -25.43
CA GLU A 257 -9.31 -11.78 -25.26
C GLU A 257 -8.37 -12.75 -24.52
N GLN A 258 -7.13 -12.84 -24.95
CA GLN A 258 -6.11 -13.66 -24.29
C GLN A 258 -5.87 -13.21 -22.84
N LEU A 259 -5.76 -11.90 -22.61
CA LEU A 259 -5.56 -11.36 -21.29
C LEU A 259 -6.71 -11.72 -20.34
N LEU A 260 -7.97 -11.59 -20.78
CA LEU A 260 -9.14 -11.95 -19.97
C LEU A 260 -9.16 -13.44 -19.63
N MET A 261 -8.78 -14.30 -20.58
CA MET A 261 -8.59 -15.73 -20.34
C MET A 261 -7.51 -15.97 -19.27
N ASP A 262 -6.33 -15.37 -19.42
CA ASP A 262 -5.21 -15.53 -18.49
C ASP A 262 -5.58 -15.04 -17.09
N LEU A 263 -6.24 -13.88 -16.97
CA LEU A 263 -6.71 -13.34 -15.70
C LEU A 263 -7.76 -14.27 -15.05
N SER A 264 -8.72 -14.78 -15.82
CA SER A 264 -9.76 -15.65 -15.33
C SER A 264 -9.23 -16.93 -14.68
N LEU A 265 -8.11 -17.45 -15.22
CA LEU A 265 -7.45 -18.67 -14.75
C LEU A 265 -6.48 -18.43 -13.60
N ASN A 266 -5.78 -17.30 -13.61
CA ASN A 266 -4.63 -17.08 -12.74
C ASN A 266 -4.88 -16.15 -11.55
N ILE A 267 -5.84 -15.23 -11.60
CA ILE A 267 -6.20 -14.42 -10.43
C ILE A 267 -6.65 -15.36 -9.31
N ARG A 268 -6.12 -15.17 -8.12
CA ARG A 268 -6.57 -15.83 -6.89
C ARG A 268 -7.43 -14.89 -6.05
N ALA A 269 -6.99 -13.65 -5.89
CA ALA A 269 -7.72 -12.62 -5.18
C ALA A 269 -7.34 -11.21 -5.65
N LEU A 270 -8.31 -10.29 -5.65
CA LEU A 270 -8.09 -8.84 -5.66
C LEU A 270 -8.55 -8.28 -4.32
N ILE A 271 -7.68 -7.54 -3.64
CA ILE A 271 -7.92 -7.02 -2.30
C ILE A 271 -7.75 -5.51 -2.34
N SER A 272 -8.85 -4.79 -2.31
CA SER A 272 -8.81 -3.32 -2.32
C SER A 272 -8.86 -2.79 -0.89
N GLN A 273 -8.03 -1.79 -0.57
CA GLN A 273 -7.85 -1.30 0.79
C GLN A 273 -7.93 0.21 0.90
N ARG A 274 -8.67 0.67 1.91
CA ARG A 274 -8.72 2.06 2.39
C ARG A 274 -8.43 2.10 3.88
N LEU A 275 -7.71 3.12 4.35
CA LEU A 275 -7.50 3.35 5.78
C LEU A 275 -8.49 4.39 6.29
N ILE A 276 -9.31 3.99 7.23
CA ILE A 276 -10.36 4.82 7.83
C ILE A 276 -9.91 5.27 9.22
N PRO A 277 -10.09 6.55 9.62
CA PRO A 277 -9.86 6.99 10.99
C PRO A 277 -10.68 6.17 11.98
N ARG A 278 -10.08 5.85 13.12
CA ARG A 278 -10.82 5.17 14.20
C ARG A 278 -11.73 6.14 14.93
N GLU A 279 -12.90 5.68 15.35
CA GLU A 279 -13.86 6.45 16.16
C GLU A 279 -13.24 6.91 17.49
N SER A 280 -12.24 6.18 18.01
CA SER A 280 -11.45 6.57 19.19
C SER A 280 -10.61 7.86 19.02
N GLY A 281 -10.54 8.40 17.79
CA GLY A 281 -9.73 9.57 17.46
C GLY A 281 -8.23 9.29 17.31
N THR A 282 -7.77 8.08 17.55
CA THR A 282 -6.35 7.70 17.43
C THR A 282 -6.16 6.49 16.51
N GLY A 283 -5.26 6.65 15.53
CA GLY A 283 -4.95 5.60 14.57
C GLY A 283 -5.99 5.43 13.46
N ARG A 284 -5.76 4.41 12.62
CA ARG A 284 -6.60 4.08 11.46
C ARG A 284 -6.83 2.58 11.43
N ILE A 285 -7.91 2.15 10.77
CA ILE A 285 -8.23 0.75 10.53
C ILE A 285 -8.43 0.51 9.03
N ALA A 286 -8.07 -0.68 8.55
CA ALA A 286 -8.24 -1.03 7.15
C ALA A 286 -9.68 -1.49 6.86
N ALA A 287 -10.37 -0.77 5.97
CA ALA A 287 -11.55 -1.28 5.30
C ALA A 287 -11.09 -2.02 4.03
N MET A 288 -11.54 -3.26 3.84
CA MET A 288 -11.10 -4.09 2.72
C MET A 288 -12.26 -4.62 1.91
N GLU A 289 -12.21 -4.37 0.61
CA GLU A 289 -12.97 -5.10 -0.39
C GLU A 289 -12.18 -6.34 -0.80
N ILE A 290 -12.80 -7.53 -0.79
CA ILE A 290 -12.13 -8.80 -1.05
C ILE A 290 -12.90 -9.56 -2.14
N MET A 291 -12.30 -9.66 -3.32
CA MET A 291 -12.76 -10.51 -4.40
C MET A 291 -11.91 -11.80 -4.43
N LEU A 292 -12.55 -12.94 -4.35
CA LEU A 292 -11.91 -14.24 -4.56
C LEU A 292 -12.36 -14.81 -5.92
N ASN A 293 -11.44 -15.46 -6.61
CA ASN A 293 -11.73 -16.03 -7.92
C ASN A 293 -12.53 -17.35 -7.79
N SER A 294 -13.85 -17.23 -7.62
CA SER A 294 -14.77 -18.36 -7.73
C SER A 294 -15.05 -18.69 -9.21
N PRO A 295 -15.61 -19.88 -9.54
CA PRO A 295 -15.95 -20.21 -10.93
C PRO A 295 -16.83 -19.16 -11.62
N LEU A 296 -17.76 -18.53 -10.88
CA LEU A 296 -18.62 -17.49 -11.43
C LEU A 296 -17.83 -16.18 -11.67
N ILE A 297 -16.94 -15.81 -10.78
CA ILE A 297 -16.06 -14.63 -10.97
C ILE A 297 -15.13 -14.88 -12.17
N ALA A 298 -14.55 -16.07 -12.28
CA ALA A 298 -13.71 -16.45 -13.42
C ALA A 298 -14.46 -16.32 -14.76
N ASP A 299 -15.71 -16.80 -14.82
CA ASP A 299 -16.56 -16.67 -16.01
C ASP A 299 -16.86 -15.21 -16.37
N LEU A 300 -17.16 -14.38 -15.36
CA LEU A 300 -17.38 -12.94 -15.58
C LEU A 300 -16.12 -12.23 -16.09
N ILE A 301 -14.94 -12.55 -15.54
CA ILE A 301 -13.66 -11.99 -16.01
C ILE A 301 -13.43 -12.44 -17.46
N PHE A 302 -13.58 -13.72 -17.76
CA PHE A 302 -13.39 -14.26 -19.11
C PHE A 302 -14.29 -13.58 -20.14
N LYS A 303 -15.55 -13.31 -19.79
CA LYS A 303 -16.52 -12.60 -20.65
C LYS A 303 -16.32 -11.09 -20.71
N GLY A 304 -15.43 -10.53 -19.89
CA GLY A 304 -15.24 -9.08 -19.75
C GLY A 304 -16.43 -8.37 -19.06
N GLU A 305 -17.29 -9.10 -18.36
CA GLU A 305 -18.45 -8.57 -17.65
C GLU A 305 -18.10 -8.04 -16.25
N VAL A 306 -17.06 -7.19 -16.18
CA VAL A 306 -16.47 -6.69 -14.94
C VAL A 306 -17.48 -5.99 -14.03
N SER A 307 -18.45 -5.30 -14.61
CA SER A 307 -19.51 -4.58 -13.85
C SER A 307 -20.36 -5.47 -12.96
N LYS A 308 -20.54 -6.75 -13.31
CA LYS A 308 -21.33 -7.72 -12.55
C LYS A 308 -20.60 -8.34 -11.36
N ILE A 309 -19.29 -8.17 -11.27
CA ILE A 309 -18.46 -8.80 -10.24
C ILE A 309 -18.90 -8.38 -8.84
N LYS A 310 -19.18 -7.08 -8.61
CA LYS A 310 -19.63 -6.57 -7.30
C LYS A 310 -20.91 -7.24 -6.79
N ASP A 311 -21.88 -7.51 -7.67
CA ASP A 311 -23.12 -8.17 -7.28
C ASP A 311 -22.89 -9.61 -6.82
N VAL A 312 -21.94 -10.31 -7.46
CA VAL A 312 -21.54 -11.65 -7.04
C VAL A 312 -20.81 -11.62 -5.71
N MET A 313 -19.90 -10.66 -5.53
CA MET A 313 -19.17 -10.48 -4.26
C MET A 313 -20.14 -10.21 -3.10
N ALA A 314 -21.11 -9.31 -3.30
CA ALA A 314 -22.08 -8.94 -2.28
C ALA A 314 -22.92 -10.13 -1.76
N ARG A 315 -23.13 -11.15 -2.61
CA ARG A 315 -23.89 -12.37 -2.28
C ARG A 315 -23.00 -13.54 -1.82
N SER A 316 -21.68 -13.37 -1.86
CA SER A 316 -20.71 -14.45 -1.62
C SER A 316 -19.93 -14.30 -0.31
N ASN A 317 -20.52 -13.65 0.70
CA ASN A 317 -19.89 -13.40 2.01
C ASN A 317 -19.44 -14.70 2.71
N ARG A 318 -20.21 -15.80 2.54
CA ARG A 318 -19.85 -17.11 3.12
C ARG A 318 -18.55 -17.69 2.55
N LEU A 319 -18.13 -17.24 1.37
CA LEU A 319 -16.84 -17.60 0.77
C LEU A 319 -15.70 -16.67 1.20
N GLY A 320 -15.99 -15.67 2.03
CA GLY A 320 -15.02 -14.66 2.47
C GLY A 320 -14.91 -13.46 1.53
N MET A 321 -15.72 -13.36 0.48
CA MET A 321 -15.81 -12.16 -0.34
C MET A 321 -16.55 -11.04 0.39
N LYS A 322 -16.17 -9.81 0.12
CA LYS A 322 -16.74 -8.63 0.77
C LYS A 322 -16.60 -7.40 -0.11
N THR A 323 -17.66 -6.60 -0.22
CA THR A 323 -17.58 -5.27 -0.84
C THR A 323 -17.11 -4.22 0.15
N PHE A 324 -16.71 -3.04 -0.32
CA PHE A 324 -16.34 -1.94 0.60
C PHE A 324 -17.50 -1.54 1.51
N ASP A 325 -18.71 -1.44 0.98
CA ASP A 325 -19.87 -1.02 1.78
C ASP A 325 -20.19 -2.04 2.88
N GLN A 326 -20.00 -3.34 2.60
CA GLN A 326 -20.10 -4.38 3.62
C GLN A 326 -19.02 -4.27 4.68
N ALA A 327 -17.76 -4.03 4.27
CA ALA A 327 -16.66 -3.84 5.21
C ALA A 327 -16.87 -2.61 6.10
N LEU A 328 -17.29 -1.49 5.52
CA LEU A 328 -17.57 -0.25 6.26
C LEU A 328 -18.73 -0.43 7.24
N PHE A 329 -19.80 -1.12 6.83
CA PHE A 329 -20.90 -1.44 7.74
C PHE A 329 -20.45 -2.28 8.93
N GLU A 330 -19.65 -3.32 8.72
CA GLU A 330 -19.14 -4.16 9.81
C GLU A 330 -18.22 -3.38 10.76
N LEU A 331 -17.33 -2.53 10.24
CA LEU A 331 -16.48 -1.68 11.06
C LEU A 331 -17.27 -0.66 11.88
N TYR A 332 -18.32 -0.10 11.29
CA TYR A 332 -19.26 0.78 11.99
C TYR A 332 -20.01 0.04 13.09
N GLU A 333 -20.61 -1.12 12.82
CA GLU A 333 -21.31 -1.94 13.82
C GLU A 333 -20.40 -2.37 14.98
N ALA A 334 -19.12 -2.63 14.69
CA ALA A 334 -18.12 -2.95 15.72
C ALA A 334 -17.67 -1.72 16.55
N GLY A 335 -18.15 -0.50 16.25
CA GLY A 335 -17.74 0.73 16.94
C GLY A 335 -16.31 1.17 16.63
N LEU A 336 -15.73 0.70 15.52
CA LEU A 336 -14.36 1.00 15.15
C LEU A 336 -14.22 2.27 14.31
N ILE A 337 -15.27 2.64 13.57
CA ILE A 337 -15.33 3.86 12.76
C ILE A 337 -16.64 4.62 12.99
N SER A 338 -16.63 5.93 12.76
CA SER A 338 -17.82 6.76 12.86
C SER A 338 -18.78 6.55 11.67
N TYR A 339 -20.04 6.93 11.85
CA TYR A 339 -21.04 6.91 10.78
C TYR A 339 -20.64 7.81 9.60
N GLU A 340 -20.15 9.00 9.91
CA GLU A 340 -19.70 10.00 8.94
C GLU A 340 -18.53 9.46 8.10
N ASP A 341 -17.55 8.82 8.73
CA ASP A 341 -16.41 8.23 8.04
C ASP A 341 -16.81 7.02 7.21
N ALA A 342 -17.75 6.19 7.69
CA ALA A 342 -18.32 5.10 6.91
C ALA A 342 -18.98 5.63 5.62
N LEU A 343 -19.85 6.64 5.72
CA LEU A 343 -20.52 7.24 4.56
C LEU A 343 -19.57 7.98 3.62
N ARG A 344 -18.53 8.66 4.16
CA ARG A 344 -17.54 9.38 3.36
C ARG A 344 -16.77 8.42 2.44
N ASN A 345 -16.51 7.21 2.91
CA ASN A 345 -15.72 6.21 2.22
C ASN A 345 -16.54 5.16 1.46
N ALA A 346 -17.88 5.20 1.56
CA ALA A 346 -18.78 4.28 0.88
C ALA A 346 -18.73 4.44 -0.65
N ASP A 347 -18.84 3.33 -1.35
CA ASP A 347 -19.03 3.31 -2.80
C ASP A 347 -20.45 3.75 -3.16
N SER A 348 -21.47 3.29 -2.39
CA SER A 348 -22.87 3.72 -2.47
C SER A 348 -23.37 4.25 -1.13
N LYS A 349 -23.30 5.57 -0.96
CA LYS A 349 -23.76 6.24 0.28
C LYS A 349 -25.22 5.91 0.62
N ASN A 350 -26.08 5.82 -0.40
CA ASN A 350 -27.52 5.56 -0.19
C ASN A 350 -27.78 4.13 0.25
N GLU A 351 -27.09 3.15 -0.33
CA GLU A 351 -27.19 1.75 0.08
C GLU A 351 -26.65 1.55 1.49
N LEU A 352 -25.50 2.15 1.83
CA LEU A 352 -24.96 2.07 3.16
C LEU A 352 -25.87 2.75 4.22
N ARG A 353 -26.47 3.93 3.90
CA ARG A 353 -27.47 4.59 4.76
C ARG A 353 -28.69 3.68 5.00
N LEU A 354 -29.22 3.11 3.94
CA LEU A 354 -30.37 2.21 4.03
C LEU A 354 -30.02 0.99 4.88
N ARG A 355 -28.87 0.39 4.66
CA ARG A 355 -28.40 -0.75 5.42
C ARG A 355 -28.24 -0.45 6.91
N VAL A 356 -27.60 0.67 7.23
CA VAL A 356 -27.46 1.12 8.63
C VAL A 356 -28.84 1.33 9.26
N LYS A 357 -29.78 1.96 8.55
CA LYS A 357 -31.15 2.20 9.07
C LYS A 357 -31.93 0.90 9.33
N LEU A 358 -31.72 -0.14 8.50
CA LEU A 358 -32.49 -1.39 8.59
C LEU A 358 -31.82 -2.47 9.46
N GLU A 359 -30.50 -2.53 9.49
CA GLU A 359 -29.76 -3.65 10.06
C GLU A 359 -28.89 -3.26 11.27
N SER A 360 -28.62 -1.94 11.49
CA SER A 360 -27.75 -1.52 12.59
C SER A 360 -28.39 -1.73 13.94
N LYS A 361 -27.59 -2.20 14.89
CA LYS A 361 -27.92 -2.31 16.32
C LYS A 361 -27.43 -1.09 17.13
N ARG A 362 -26.67 -0.19 16.49
CA ARG A 362 -26.19 1.04 17.13
C ARG A 362 -27.27 2.12 17.05
N GLU A 363 -27.49 2.85 18.13
CA GLU A 363 -28.30 4.07 18.11
C GLU A 363 -27.61 5.11 17.24
N VAL A 364 -28.18 5.41 16.09
CA VAL A 364 -27.74 6.51 15.24
C VAL A 364 -28.18 7.79 15.94
N LYS A 365 -27.26 8.54 16.53
CA LYS A 365 -27.53 9.93 16.90
C LYS A 365 -27.74 10.68 15.59
N HIS A 366 -29.02 10.89 15.22
CA HIS A 366 -29.38 11.69 14.07
C HIS A 366 -28.84 13.10 14.25
N VAL A 367 -27.82 13.46 13.51
CA VAL A 367 -27.63 14.87 13.13
C VAL A 367 -28.69 15.12 12.06
N GLU A 368 -29.79 15.74 12.45
CA GLU A 368 -30.79 16.26 11.52
C GLU A 368 -30.11 17.30 10.63
N GLU A 369 -29.62 16.89 9.46
CA GLU A 369 -29.34 17.82 8.38
C GLU A 369 -30.69 18.30 7.85
N GLY A 370 -31.07 19.53 8.22
CA GLY A 370 -32.01 20.46 7.65
C GLY A 370 -32.91 19.98 6.50
N GLY A 371 -33.84 19.08 6.79
CA GLY A 371 -35.00 18.88 5.96
C GLY A 371 -36.21 19.53 6.66
N GLN A 372 -36.61 20.73 6.20
CA GLN A 372 -37.91 21.30 6.57
C GLN A 372 -38.97 20.22 6.31
N ALA A 373 -39.57 19.73 7.37
CA ALA A 373 -40.79 18.95 7.30
C ALA A 373 -41.84 19.76 6.58
N LEU A 374 -42.27 19.32 5.40
CA LEU A 374 -43.47 19.83 4.77
C LEU A 374 -44.62 19.49 5.69
N GLN A 375 -45.09 20.45 6.51
CA GLN A 375 -46.36 20.38 7.16
C GLN A 375 -47.45 20.52 6.10
N ILE A 376 -48.22 19.47 5.91
CA ILE A 376 -49.49 19.55 5.21
C ILE A 376 -50.41 20.40 6.09
N LEU A 377 -50.75 21.61 5.64
CA LEU A 377 -51.79 22.41 6.24
C LEU A 377 -53.12 21.67 6.02
N GLU A 378 -53.73 21.16 7.09
CA GLU A 378 -55.12 20.74 7.08
C GLU A 378 -55.98 21.97 6.81
N GLU A 379 -56.73 21.97 5.71
CA GLU A 379 -57.76 22.99 5.47
C GLU A 379 -58.83 22.85 6.54
N GLU A 380 -58.98 23.86 7.40
CA GLU A 380 -60.16 24.00 8.27
C GLU A 380 -61.40 24.23 7.38
N GLU A 381 -62.32 23.30 7.43
CA GLU A 381 -63.69 23.48 6.90
C GLU A 381 -64.33 24.65 7.60
N GLY A 382 -64.41 25.77 6.92
CA GLY A 382 -65.15 26.93 7.37
C GLY A 382 -66.66 26.68 7.41
N GLN A 383 -67.25 26.81 8.55
CA GLN A 383 -68.71 26.85 8.73
C GLN A 383 -69.29 28.04 7.94
N VAL A 384 -70.23 27.70 7.07
CA VAL A 384 -71.13 28.68 6.40
C VAL A 384 -72.23 29.10 7.41
N PHE A 385 -72.32 30.43 7.54
CA PHE A 385 -73.58 31.06 7.88
C PHE A 385 -74.01 31.98 6.73
#